data_d739d23d41133bc770c96b95ecc95550
#
_entry.id   d739d23d41133bc770c96b95ecc95550
#
_cell.length_a   1.000
_cell.length_b   1.000
_cell.length_c   1.000
_cell.angle_alpha   90.00
_cell.angle_beta   90.00
_cell.angle_gamma   90.00
#
_symmetry.space_group_name_H-M   'P 1'
#
loop_
_entity.id
_entity.type
_entity.pdbx_description
1 polymer ?
#
loop_
_entity_poly.entity_id
_entity_poly.type
_entity_poly.pdbx_seq_one_letter_code
_entity_poly.pdbx_strand_id
1 'polypeptide(L)'
;MLTRRRILLVVLYLLTVTLCFLLGHWDRIGADCYYFERLIAEPTIRCFYRSCLTVFIHQAIYRILRPLDVIPWYAIAISSSLAGAGYLFVLWRFSTSPLFWVLNVSAGCVWVFFGHVENYAWVNFFLILSLYELREYHRGRQPLWKASAAYFAAVASHLLAVFYLPGYLYYLRGRSLDDRDRIGISLPLIVTSLFLVVTPLALRTEGVDVGFDRLVPWISLWAKNHYFLIFSVDHLRMLSFFHGIAAPFGVPFLSLLLILLYSWHLRDRYLGALAVMVGCGVLWMTFWHPDWGYRDWDLFSQFGLLANLLAGLVLTREGEEN
;
A
#
# COMPACT_ATOMS: atom_id res chain seq x y z
N MET A 1 -0.43 29.34 -19.28
CA MET A 1 0.97 28.96 -19.51
C MET A 1 1.46 28.09 -18.37
N LEU A 2 1.93 26.90 -18.67
CA LEU A 2 2.57 26.03 -17.67
C LEU A 2 3.90 26.66 -17.26
N THR A 3 4.12 26.84 -15.94
CA THR A 3 5.40 27.34 -15.45
C THR A 3 6.52 26.32 -15.76
N ARG A 4 7.77 26.77 -15.98
CA ARG A 4 8.94 25.88 -16.21
C ARG A 4 9.02 24.75 -15.19
N ARG A 5 8.68 25.04 -13.92
CA ARG A 5 8.63 24.07 -12.84
C ARG A 5 7.59 22.96 -13.07
N ARG A 6 6.39 23.30 -13.57
CA ARG A 6 5.33 22.31 -13.87
C ARG A 6 5.71 21.43 -15.05
N ILE A 7 6.34 22.00 -16.08
CA ILE A 7 6.85 21.19 -17.22
C ILE A 7 7.91 20.21 -16.73
N LEU A 8 8.88 20.67 -15.92
CA LEU A 8 9.91 19.79 -15.35
C LEU A 8 9.29 18.67 -14.52
N LEU A 9 8.27 18.93 -13.70
CA LEU A 9 7.57 17.93 -12.92
C LEU A 9 6.91 16.86 -13.80
N VAL A 10 6.25 17.28 -14.88
CA VAL A 10 5.63 16.34 -15.83
C VAL A 10 6.69 15.49 -16.52
N VAL A 11 7.80 16.09 -16.94
CA VAL A 11 8.91 15.35 -17.58
C VAL A 11 9.53 14.35 -16.60
N LEU A 12 9.81 14.76 -15.37
CA LEU A 12 10.34 13.85 -14.33
C LEU A 12 9.37 12.71 -14.03
N TYR A 13 8.08 13.02 -13.94
CA TYR A 13 7.05 12.00 -13.75
C TYR A 13 7.06 10.98 -14.90
N LEU A 14 7.03 11.43 -16.15
CA LEU A 14 7.06 10.55 -17.32
C LEU A 14 8.35 9.71 -17.40
N LEU A 15 9.50 10.31 -17.12
CA LEU A 15 10.78 9.60 -17.07
C LEU A 15 10.78 8.54 -15.96
N THR A 16 10.22 8.86 -14.80
CA THR A 16 10.10 7.92 -13.69
C THR A 16 9.19 6.74 -14.05
N VAL A 17 8.03 6.99 -14.66
CA VAL A 17 7.14 5.93 -15.17
C VAL A 17 7.87 5.03 -16.15
N THR A 18 8.54 5.63 -17.12
CA THR A 18 9.30 4.87 -18.14
C THR A 18 10.40 4.04 -17.50
N LEU A 19 11.16 4.63 -16.57
CA LEU A 19 12.23 3.92 -15.86
C LEU A 19 11.68 2.76 -15.01
N CYS A 20 10.62 2.99 -14.23
CA CYS A 20 9.97 1.95 -13.45
C CYS A 20 9.52 0.80 -14.35
N PHE A 21 8.88 1.10 -15.47
CA PHE A 21 8.45 0.09 -16.43
C PHE A 21 9.62 -0.69 -17.03
N LEU A 22 10.68 0.00 -17.46
CA LEU A 22 11.85 -0.66 -18.07
C LEU A 22 12.62 -1.52 -17.05
N LEU A 23 12.69 -1.11 -15.80
CA LEU A 23 13.38 -1.87 -14.77
C LEU A 23 12.56 -3.07 -14.27
N GLY A 24 11.24 -2.97 -14.30
CA GLY A 24 10.36 -3.92 -13.61
C GLY A 24 9.76 -5.04 -14.45
N HIS A 25 9.80 -4.95 -15.76
CA HIS A 25 9.05 -5.89 -16.62
C HIS A 25 9.63 -7.32 -16.70
N TRP A 26 10.74 -7.60 -16.01
CA TRP A 26 11.46 -8.87 -16.10
C TRP A 26 10.88 -9.99 -15.24
N ASP A 27 10.05 -9.67 -14.24
CA ASP A 27 9.62 -10.65 -13.27
C ASP A 27 8.13 -11.00 -13.37
N ARG A 28 7.85 -12.13 -14.03
CA ARG A 28 6.58 -12.86 -13.91
C ARG A 28 6.60 -13.74 -12.64
N ILE A 29 7.11 -13.23 -11.51
CA ILE A 29 7.40 -14.06 -10.33
C ILE A 29 6.23 -14.09 -9.34
N GLY A 30 5.06 -13.56 -9.67
CA GLY A 30 3.87 -13.70 -8.84
C GLY A 30 3.09 -14.98 -9.18
N ALA A 31 2.66 -15.74 -8.19
CA ALA A 31 1.81 -16.91 -8.39
C ALA A 31 0.48 -16.55 -9.03
N ASP A 32 -0.02 -15.34 -8.76
CA ASP A 32 -1.30 -14.83 -9.23
C ASP A 32 -1.22 -14.08 -10.56
N CYS A 33 -0.02 -13.89 -11.13
CA CYS A 33 0.17 -13.16 -12.40
C CYS A 33 -0.71 -13.70 -13.54
N TYR A 34 -0.76 -15.00 -13.75
CA TYR A 34 -1.59 -15.63 -14.78
C TYR A 34 -3.07 -15.45 -14.53
N TYR A 35 -3.47 -15.44 -13.27
CA TYR A 35 -4.85 -15.23 -12.89
C TYR A 35 -5.28 -13.79 -13.22
N PHE A 36 -4.49 -12.79 -12.85
CA PHE A 36 -4.78 -11.39 -13.17
C PHE A 36 -4.71 -11.10 -14.65
N GLU A 37 -3.75 -11.68 -15.37
CA GLU A 37 -3.67 -11.56 -16.83
C GLU A 37 -4.98 -12.02 -17.49
N ARG A 38 -5.49 -13.19 -17.10
CA ARG A 38 -6.74 -13.73 -17.59
C ARG A 38 -7.94 -12.85 -17.22
N LEU A 39 -8.00 -12.41 -15.96
CA LEU A 39 -9.10 -11.57 -15.46
C LEU A 39 -9.20 -10.25 -16.22
N ILE A 40 -8.07 -9.68 -16.63
CA ILE A 40 -7.98 -8.39 -17.32
C ILE A 40 -8.25 -8.54 -18.82
N ALA A 41 -7.86 -9.66 -19.42
CA ALA A 41 -8.12 -9.97 -20.81
C ALA A 41 -9.58 -10.22 -21.13
N GLU A 42 -10.40 -10.58 -20.17
CA GLU A 42 -11.81 -10.91 -20.34
C GLU A 42 -12.59 -9.72 -20.93
N PRO A 43 -13.51 -10.00 -21.90
CA PRO A 43 -14.33 -8.95 -22.51
C PRO A 43 -15.36 -8.36 -21.56
N THR A 44 -15.80 -9.15 -20.57
CA THR A 44 -16.76 -8.74 -19.54
C THR A 44 -16.03 -8.11 -18.38
N ILE A 45 -16.63 -7.09 -17.77
CA ILE A 45 -16.08 -6.50 -16.55
C ILE A 45 -16.27 -7.51 -15.43
N ARG A 46 -15.15 -7.97 -14.88
CA ARG A 46 -15.11 -8.82 -13.70
C ARG A 46 -14.38 -8.09 -12.59
N CYS A 47 -14.73 -8.38 -11.37
CA CYS A 47 -14.07 -7.83 -10.20
C CYS A 47 -13.44 -8.97 -9.39
N PHE A 48 -12.26 -8.75 -8.88
CA PHE A 48 -11.71 -9.56 -7.80
C PHE A 48 -12.08 -8.89 -6.48
N TYR A 49 -12.89 -9.54 -5.65
CA TYR A 49 -13.53 -8.90 -4.49
C TYR A 49 -12.54 -8.18 -3.56
N ARG A 50 -11.37 -8.80 -3.32
CA ARG A 50 -10.35 -8.23 -2.43
C ARG A 50 -9.66 -6.99 -3.00
N SER A 51 -9.70 -6.76 -4.32
CA SER A 51 -8.96 -5.70 -5.02
C SER A 51 -9.72 -5.10 -6.21
N CYS A 52 -11.01 -4.85 -6.04
CA CYS A 52 -11.89 -4.40 -7.11
C CYS A 52 -11.39 -3.16 -7.86
N LEU A 53 -10.99 -2.10 -7.15
CA LEU A 53 -10.55 -0.86 -7.79
C LEU A 53 -9.24 -1.07 -8.57
N THR A 54 -8.30 -1.84 -8.04
CA THR A 54 -7.04 -2.17 -8.74
C THR A 54 -7.33 -2.91 -10.04
N VAL A 55 -8.20 -3.92 -10.01
CA VAL A 55 -8.58 -4.67 -11.21
C VAL A 55 -9.25 -3.74 -12.24
N PHE A 56 -10.13 -2.84 -11.83
CA PHE A 56 -10.74 -1.87 -12.75
C PHE A 56 -9.73 -0.92 -13.37
N ILE A 57 -8.74 -0.45 -12.61
CA ILE A 57 -7.67 0.38 -13.14
C ILE A 57 -6.86 -0.41 -14.19
N HIS A 58 -6.48 -1.65 -13.88
CA HIS A 58 -5.76 -2.51 -14.81
C HIS A 58 -6.57 -2.77 -16.10
N GLN A 59 -7.85 -3.09 -15.97
CA GLN A 59 -8.75 -3.28 -17.11
C GLN A 59 -8.91 -2.00 -17.95
N ALA A 60 -9.02 -0.84 -17.31
CA ALA A 60 -9.13 0.44 -18.02
C ALA A 60 -7.85 0.73 -18.83
N ILE A 61 -6.68 0.54 -18.22
CA ILE A 61 -5.39 0.71 -18.91
C ILE A 61 -5.25 -0.30 -20.04
N TYR A 62 -5.60 -1.57 -19.82
CA TYR A 62 -5.56 -2.57 -20.88
C TYR A 62 -6.45 -2.19 -22.08
N ARG A 63 -7.69 -1.74 -21.82
CA ARG A 63 -8.60 -1.32 -22.89
C ARG A 63 -8.08 -0.14 -23.72
N ILE A 64 -7.38 0.80 -23.06
CA ILE A 64 -6.73 1.94 -23.74
C ILE A 64 -5.55 1.45 -24.59
N LEU A 65 -4.79 0.48 -24.11
CA LEU A 65 -3.56 0.01 -24.76
C LEU A 65 -3.81 -1.14 -25.76
N ARG A 66 -4.92 -1.84 -25.67
CA ARG A 66 -5.28 -2.96 -26.55
C ARG A 66 -5.22 -2.61 -28.06
N PRO A 67 -5.67 -1.42 -28.51
CA PRO A 67 -5.56 -1.04 -29.93
C PRO A 67 -4.11 -0.93 -30.44
N LEU A 68 -3.12 -0.92 -29.52
CA LEU A 68 -1.69 -0.91 -29.83
C LEU A 68 -1.06 -2.30 -29.70
N ASP A 69 -1.87 -3.37 -29.74
CA ASP A 69 -1.46 -4.77 -29.60
C ASP A 69 -0.71 -5.08 -28.28
N VAL A 70 -0.95 -4.26 -27.23
CA VAL A 70 -0.37 -4.49 -25.91
C VAL A 70 -1.10 -5.65 -25.23
N ILE A 71 -0.36 -6.68 -24.83
CA ILE A 71 -0.92 -7.82 -24.11
C ILE A 71 -1.28 -7.44 -22.65
N PRO A 72 -2.22 -8.15 -22.00
CA PRO A 72 -2.72 -7.81 -20.67
C PRO A 72 -1.63 -7.67 -19.63
N TRP A 73 -0.63 -8.54 -19.68
CA TRP A 73 0.52 -8.52 -18.77
C TRP A 73 1.27 -7.19 -18.78
N TYR A 74 1.58 -6.64 -19.95
CA TYR A 74 2.22 -5.33 -20.05
C TYR A 74 1.33 -4.19 -19.56
N ALA A 75 0.01 -4.31 -19.74
CA ALA A 75 -0.91 -3.31 -19.22
C ALA A 75 -0.90 -3.27 -17.69
N ILE A 76 -0.80 -4.44 -17.01
CA ILE A 76 -0.66 -4.51 -15.56
C ILE A 76 0.68 -3.92 -15.14
N ALA A 77 1.78 -4.30 -15.81
CA ALA A 77 3.11 -3.77 -15.51
C ALA A 77 3.19 -2.25 -15.66
N ILE A 78 2.61 -1.69 -16.73
CA ILE A 78 2.50 -0.25 -16.94
C ILE A 78 1.66 0.38 -15.83
N SER A 79 0.54 -0.22 -15.46
CA SER A 79 -0.33 0.24 -14.39
C SER A 79 0.39 0.31 -13.05
N SER A 80 1.15 -0.74 -12.70
CA SER A 80 1.96 -0.77 -11.47
C SER A 80 3.06 0.30 -11.48
N SER A 81 3.69 0.51 -12.64
CA SER A 81 4.70 1.57 -12.81
C SER A 81 4.11 2.98 -12.69
N LEU A 82 2.88 3.20 -13.17
CA LEU A 82 2.16 4.46 -12.97
C LEU A 82 1.89 4.73 -11.49
N ALA A 83 1.44 3.70 -10.75
CA ALA A 83 1.30 3.80 -9.29
C ALA A 83 2.65 4.13 -8.61
N GLY A 84 3.74 3.50 -9.07
CA GLY A 84 5.10 3.76 -8.59
C GLY A 84 5.57 5.17 -8.85
N ALA A 85 5.30 5.71 -10.04
CA ALA A 85 5.62 7.12 -10.33
C ALA A 85 4.82 8.07 -9.43
N GLY A 86 3.54 7.77 -9.17
CA GLY A 86 2.72 8.49 -8.19
C GLY A 86 3.32 8.40 -6.79
N TYR A 87 3.76 7.22 -6.36
CA TYR A 87 4.45 7.01 -5.09
C TYR A 87 5.71 7.88 -4.95
N LEU A 88 6.60 7.86 -5.93
CA LEU A 88 7.82 8.68 -5.91
C LEU A 88 7.50 10.19 -5.90
N PHE A 89 6.47 10.61 -6.64
CA PHE A 89 6.00 11.99 -6.59
C PHE A 89 5.51 12.38 -5.19
N VAL A 90 4.75 11.51 -4.52
CA VAL A 90 4.27 11.74 -3.15
C VAL A 90 5.45 11.77 -2.17
N LEU A 91 6.43 10.87 -2.28
CA LEU A 91 7.65 10.91 -1.46
C LEU A 91 8.38 12.24 -1.60
N TRP A 92 8.48 12.77 -2.81
CA TRP A 92 9.09 14.07 -3.03
C TRP A 92 8.36 15.22 -2.34
N ARG A 93 7.06 15.08 -2.20
CA ARG A 93 6.25 16.04 -1.42
C ARG A 93 6.46 15.89 0.10
N PHE A 94 6.83 14.71 0.56
CA PHE A 94 7.16 14.49 1.96
C PHE A 94 8.48 15.15 2.35
N SER A 95 9.55 14.88 1.62
CA SER A 95 10.89 15.33 1.97
C SER A 95 11.84 15.38 0.77
N THR A 96 12.78 16.30 0.81
CA THR A 96 13.93 16.37 -0.12
C THR A 96 15.21 15.81 0.48
N SER A 97 15.18 15.32 1.71
CA SER A 97 16.34 14.73 2.40
C SER A 97 16.86 13.48 1.70
N PRO A 98 18.16 13.39 1.37
CA PRO A 98 18.73 12.17 0.78
C PRO A 98 18.53 10.92 1.65
N LEU A 99 18.65 11.06 2.97
CA LEU A 99 18.43 9.94 3.89
C LEU A 99 17.00 9.44 3.84
N PHE A 100 15.99 10.36 3.80
CA PHE A 100 14.59 9.99 3.63
C PHE A 100 14.39 9.19 2.34
N TRP A 101 14.99 9.66 1.25
CA TRP A 101 14.90 8.98 -0.05
C TRP A 101 15.54 7.60 -0.03
N VAL A 102 16.77 7.48 0.50
CA VAL A 102 17.45 6.18 0.59
C VAL A 102 16.57 5.17 1.35
N LEU A 103 16.03 5.54 2.51
CA LEU A 103 15.20 4.65 3.31
C LEU A 103 13.92 4.20 2.57
N ASN A 104 13.29 5.10 1.83
CA ASN A 104 12.00 4.81 1.20
C ASN A 104 12.11 4.19 -0.21
N VAL A 105 13.24 4.35 -0.93
CA VAL A 105 13.38 3.87 -2.31
C VAL A 105 14.23 2.59 -2.39
N SER A 106 15.14 2.35 -1.44
CA SER A 106 15.97 1.14 -1.43
C SER A 106 15.30 -0.08 -0.75
N ALA A 107 14.10 0.08 -0.22
CA ALA A 107 13.36 -1.02 0.37
C ALA A 107 12.84 -1.99 -0.69
N GLY A 108 12.94 -3.29 -0.44
CA GLY A 108 12.47 -4.31 -1.39
C GLY A 108 10.97 -4.22 -1.69
N CYS A 109 10.16 -3.72 -0.76
CA CYS A 109 8.73 -3.49 -0.99
C CYS A 109 8.43 -2.49 -2.12
N VAL A 110 9.39 -1.67 -2.54
CA VAL A 110 9.26 -0.74 -3.67
C VAL A 110 9.20 -1.48 -5.01
N TRP A 111 9.67 -2.73 -5.07
CA TRP A 111 9.64 -3.55 -6.28
C TRP A 111 8.23 -3.77 -6.84
N VAL A 112 7.19 -3.71 -5.98
CA VAL A 112 5.79 -3.78 -6.45
C VAL A 112 5.43 -2.69 -7.45
N PHE A 113 6.20 -1.61 -7.51
CA PHE A 113 6.01 -0.49 -8.42
C PHE A 113 6.81 -0.60 -9.73
N PHE A 114 7.73 -1.53 -9.84
CA PHE A 114 8.61 -1.65 -11.00
C PHE A 114 8.07 -2.62 -12.07
N GLY A 115 6.78 -2.50 -12.38
CA GLY A 115 6.13 -3.33 -13.39
C GLY A 115 5.72 -4.71 -12.87
N HIS A 116 5.65 -4.88 -11.55
CA HIS A 116 5.17 -6.12 -10.93
C HIS A 116 3.72 -6.41 -11.32
N VAL A 117 3.48 -7.66 -11.75
CA VAL A 117 2.18 -8.08 -12.29
C VAL A 117 1.33 -8.65 -11.17
N GLU A 118 0.91 -7.75 -10.27
CA GLU A 118 0.12 -8.05 -9.09
C GLU A 118 -0.82 -6.88 -8.75
N ASN A 119 -1.62 -7.01 -7.70
CA ASN A 119 -2.65 -6.05 -7.34
C ASN A 119 -2.28 -5.10 -6.18
N TYR A 120 -1.02 -5.10 -5.73
CA TYR A 120 -0.60 -4.33 -4.54
C TYR A 120 -0.12 -2.90 -4.84
N ALA A 121 0.24 -2.58 -6.07
CA ALA A 121 0.82 -1.27 -6.40
C ALA A 121 -0.14 -0.11 -6.07
N TRP A 122 -1.41 -0.21 -6.44
CA TRP A 122 -2.38 0.86 -6.22
C TRP A 122 -2.79 1.03 -4.75
N VAL A 123 -2.95 -0.04 -3.99
CA VAL A 123 -3.22 0.08 -2.55
C VAL A 123 -2.06 0.76 -1.84
N ASN A 124 -0.83 0.41 -2.20
CA ASN A 124 0.39 1.03 -1.67
C ASN A 124 0.45 2.53 -1.99
N PHE A 125 0.20 2.89 -3.24
CA PHE A 125 0.17 4.29 -3.66
C PHE A 125 -0.89 5.08 -2.89
N PHE A 126 -2.15 4.62 -2.86
CA PHE A 126 -3.23 5.33 -2.19
C PHE A 126 -3.03 5.40 -0.67
N LEU A 127 -2.45 4.38 -0.06
CA LEU A 127 -2.14 4.39 1.37
C LEU A 127 -1.09 5.48 1.69
N ILE A 128 0.00 5.58 0.92
CA ILE A 128 1.02 6.61 1.11
C ILE A 128 0.48 8.00 0.77
N LEU A 129 -0.35 8.12 -0.27
CA LEU A 129 -1.04 9.37 -0.60
C LEU A 129 -1.95 9.82 0.55
N SER A 130 -2.69 8.88 1.17
CA SER A 130 -3.55 9.21 2.31
C SER A 130 -2.76 9.77 3.51
N LEU A 131 -1.58 9.22 3.75
CA LEU A 131 -0.69 9.70 4.81
C LEU A 131 -0.10 11.07 4.48
N TYR A 132 0.24 11.32 3.22
CA TYR A 132 0.66 12.65 2.80
C TYR A 132 -0.45 13.69 3.01
N GLU A 133 -1.66 13.40 2.54
CA GLU A 133 -2.80 14.31 2.71
C GLU A 133 -3.19 14.49 4.19
N LEU A 134 -3.04 13.44 5.01
CA LEU A 134 -3.24 13.50 6.45
C LEU A 134 -2.21 14.41 7.15
N ARG A 135 -0.93 14.38 6.70
CA ARG A 135 0.10 15.29 7.14
C ARG A 135 -0.22 16.74 6.77
N GLU A 136 -0.66 16.96 5.54
CA GLU A 136 -1.03 18.30 5.09
C GLU A 136 -2.29 18.83 5.81
N TYR A 137 -3.23 17.96 6.14
CA TYR A 137 -4.35 18.31 7.05
C TYR A 137 -3.85 18.61 8.47
N HIS A 138 -2.92 17.81 9.01
CA HIS A 138 -2.30 18.06 10.31
C HIS A 138 -1.66 19.43 10.41
N ARG A 139 -1.05 19.89 9.31
CA ARG A 139 -0.44 21.22 9.14
C ARG A 139 -1.45 22.34 8.80
N GLY A 140 -2.74 22.03 8.73
CA GLY A 140 -3.78 22.99 8.35
C GLY A 140 -3.78 23.43 6.87
N ARG A 141 -3.05 22.72 6.00
CA ARG A 141 -2.88 23.11 4.59
C ARG A 141 -3.91 22.49 3.65
N GLN A 142 -4.51 21.38 4.03
CA GLN A 142 -5.46 20.63 3.21
C GLN A 142 -6.68 20.19 4.03
N PRO A 143 -7.84 20.03 3.42
CA PRO A 143 -9.02 19.49 4.09
C PRO A 143 -8.93 17.98 4.31
N LEU A 144 -9.50 17.47 5.40
CA LEU A 144 -9.46 16.06 5.80
C LEU A 144 -10.05 15.11 4.74
N TRP A 145 -11.02 15.55 3.94
CA TRP A 145 -11.64 14.70 2.93
C TRP A 145 -10.65 14.12 1.91
N LYS A 146 -9.54 14.81 1.63
CA LYS A 146 -8.50 14.30 0.71
C LYS A 146 -7.80 13.08 1.29
N ALA A 147 -7.41 13.14 2.57
CA ALA A 147 -6.83 12.01 3.26
C ALA A 147 -7.81 10.83 3.33
N SER A 148 -9.08 11.12 3.66
CA SER A 148 -10.14 10.11 3.72
C SER A 148 -10.38 9.48 2.34
N ALA A 149 -10.52 10.26 1.29
CA ALA A 149 -10.74 9.76 -0.06
C ALA A 149 -9.58 8.85 -0.53
N ALA A 150 -8.33 9.27 -0.28
CA ALA A 150 -7.16 8.45 -0.59
C ALA A 150 -7.11 7.15 0.24
N TYR A 151 -7.44 7.22 1.54
CA TYR A 151 -7.50 6.03 2.38
C TYR A 151 -8.58 5.05 1.92
N PHE A 152 -9.78 5.53 1.64
CA PHE A 152 -10.86 4.66 1.15
C PHE A 152 -10.61 4.16 -0.28
N ALA A 153 -9.88 4.90 -1.11
CA ALA A 153 -9.36 4.39 -2.37
C ALA A 153 -8.36 3.25 -2.16
N ALA A 154 -7.51 3.32 -1.12
CA ALA A 154 -6.65 2.20 -0.75
C ALA A 154 -7.47 0.97 -0.35
N VAL A 155 -8.52 1.12 0.47
CA VAL A 155 -9.43 0.03 0.86
C VAL A 155 -10.14 -0.57 -0.37
N ALA A 156 -10.64 0.25 -1.29
CA ALA A 156 -11.25 -0.21 -2.53
C ALA A 156 -10.25 -0.90 -3.47
N SER A 157 -8.98 -0.48 -3.43
CA SER A 157 -7.89 -1.09 -4.20
C SER A 157 -7.49 -2.46 -3.65
N HIS A 158 -7.48 -2.61 -2.33
CA HIS A 158 -7.31 -3.91 -1.68
C HIS A 158 -7.82 -3.85 -0.23
N LEU A 159 -8.67 -4.81 0.15
CA LEU A 159 -9.28 -4.88 1.49
C LEU A 159 -8.24 -4.96 2.63
N LEU A 160 -7.01 -5.37 2.33
CA LEU A 160 -5.90 -5.37 3.28
C LEU A 160 -5.67 -4.00 3.93
N ALA A 161 -5.97 -2.90 3.23
CA ALA A 161 -5.84 -1.56 3.78
C ALA A 161 -6.70 -1.32 5.04
N VAL A 162 -7.75 -2.12 5.26
CA VAL A 162 -8.58 -2.05 6.48
C VAL A 162 -7.76 -2.32 7.75
N PHE A 163 -6.71 -3.14 7.67
CA PHE A 163 -5.83 -3.39 8.82
C PHE A 163 -5.12 -2.13 9.34
N TYR A 164 -5.02 -1.08 8.54
CA TYR A 164 -4.41 0.19 8.92
C TYR A 164 -5.41 1.22 9.44
N LEU A 165 -6.71 0.89 9.46
CA LEU A 165 -7.77 1.74 10.01
C LEU A 165 -7.53 2.19 11.46
N PRO A 166 -7.01 1.33 12.38
CA PRO A 166 -6.76 1.76 13.75
C PRO A 166 -5.84 2.99 13.85
N GLY A 167 -4.83 3.12 13.00
CA GLY A 167 -3.96 4.30 12.98
C GLY A 167 -4.70 5.56 12.52
N TYR A 168 -5.58 5.42 11.53
CA TYR A 168 -6.42 6.54 11.08
C TYR A 168 -7.39 7.00 12.18
N LEU A 169 -8.03 6.05 12.87
CA LEU A 169 -8.92 6.31 14.02
C LEU A 169 -8.15 6.92 15.21
N TYR A 170 -6.92 6.45 15.46
CA TYR A 170 -6.05 7.05 16.48
C TYR A 170 -5.80 8.53 16.19
N TYR A 171 -5.54 8.89 14.92
CA TYR A 171 -5.36 10.28 14.52
C TYR A 171 -6.59 11.14 14.80
N LEU A 172 -7.78 10.63 14.52
CA LEU A 172 -9.06 11.33 14.71
C LEU A 172 -9.53 11.40 16.16
N ARG A 173 -9.04 10.49 17.02
CA ARG A 173 -9.48 10.38 18.43
C ARG A 173 -9.33 11.71 19.16
N GLY A 174 -10.42 12.17 19.81
CA GLY A 174 -10.42 13.37 20.65
C GLY A 174 -10.27 14.69 19.89
N ARG A 175 -10.39 14.69 18.54
CA ARG A 175 -10.54 15.92 17.77
C ARG A 175 -12.01 16.33 17.72
N SER A 176 -12.26 17.62 17.90
CA SER A 176 -13.56 18.19 17.54
C SER A 176 -13.61 18.33 16.02
N LEU A 177 -14.31 17.42 15.36
CA LEU A 177 -14.51 17.49 13.91
C LEU A 177 -15.65 18.48 13.64
N ASP A 178 -15.41 19.42 12.76
CA ASP A 178 -16.46 20.27 12.22
C ASP A 178 -17.35 19.48 11.23
N ASP A 179 -18.43 20.07 10.77
CA ASP A 179 -19.35 19.39 9.83
C ASP A 179 -18.71 19.08 8.49
N ARG A 180 -17.75 19.90 8.04
CA ARG A 180 -16.99 19.68 6.82
C ARG A 180 -16.08 18.46 6.94
N ASP A 181 -15.40 18.30 8.07
CA ASP A 181 -14.56 17.14 8.36
C ASP A 181 -15.41 15.86 8.49
N ARG A 182 -16.57 15.94 9.16
CA ARG A 182 -17.51 14.80 9.29
C ARG A 182 -17.99 14.35 7.90
N ILE A 183 -18.43 15.27 7.06
CA ILE A 183 -18.82 14.97 5.67
C ILE A 183 -17.64 14.42 4.89
N GLY A 184 -16.46 15.00 5.08
CA GLY A 184 -15.20 14.60 4.45
C GLY A 184 -14.77 13.17 4.76
N ILE A 185 -15.15 12.62 5.91
CA ILE A 185 -14.93 11.22 6.27
C ILE A 185 -16.10 10.35 5.79
N SER A 186 -17.33 10.78 6.08
CA SER A 186 -18.52 9.96 5.85
C SER A 186 -18.77 9.70 4.38
N LEU A 187 -18.59 10.70 3.51
CA LEU A 187 -18.85 10.55 2.08
C LEU A 187 -17.93 9.53 1.41
N PRO A 188 -16.59 9.60 1.54
CA PRO A 188 -15.72 8.55 0.99
C PRO A 188 -15.98 7.17 1.60
N LEU A 189 -16.32 7.09 2.90
CA LEU A 189 -16.70 5.83 3.56
C LEU A 189 -17.96 5.23 2.91
N ILE A 190 -19.02 6.03 2.76
CA ILE A 190 -20.28 5.57 2.15
C ILE A 190 -20.04 5.14 0.71
N VAL A 191 -19.34 5.95 -0.09
CA VAL A 191 -19.03 5.64 -1.48
C VAL A 191 -18.26 4.32 -1.60
N THR A 192 -17.23 4.14 -0.77
CA THR A 192 -16.44 2.90 -0.78
C THR A 192 -17.24 1.70 -0.29
N SER A 193 -18.06 1.87 0.76
CA SER A 193 -18.93 0.80 1.25
C SER A 193 -19.95 0.38 0.18
N LEU A 194 -20.59 1.35 -0.48
CA LEU A 194 -21.49 1.07 -1.59
C LEU A 194 -20.75 0.38 -2.75
N PHE A 195 -19.57 0.86 -3.11
CA PHE A 195 -18.77 0.24 -4.15
C PHE A 195 -18.46 -1.23 -3.82
N LEU A 196 -18.02 -1.53 -2.59
CA LEU A 196 -17.68 -2.89 -2.16
C LEU A 196 -18.90 -3.82 -2.02
N VAL A 197 -20.11 -3.26 -1.78
CA VAL A 197 -21.34 -4.05 -1.70
C VAL A 197 -22.00 -4.22 -3.08
N VAL A 198 -22.10 -3.14 -3.84
CA VAL A 198 -22.81 -3.16 -5.14
C VAL A 198 -22.00 -3.91 -6.20
N THR A 199 -20.68 -3.76 -6.20
CA THR A 199 -19.84 -4.41 -7.21
C THR A 199 -19.95 -5.93 -7.23
N PRO A 200 -19.90 -6.67 -6.09
CA PRO A 200 -20.12 -8.10 -6.07
C PRO A 200 -21.55 -8.52 -6.50
N LEU A 201 -22.55 -7.66 -6.27
CA LEU A 201 -23.93 -7.94 -6.63
C LEU A 201 -24.21 -7.67 -8.12
N ALA A 202 -23.56 -6.65 -8.68
CA ALA A 202 -23.77 -6.21 -10.06
C ALA A 202 -22.85 -6.92 -11.07
N LEU A 203 -21.71 -7.39 -10.63
CA LEU A 203 -20.70 -8.00 -11.48
C LEU A 203 -20.38 -9.42 -11.00
N ARG A 204 -19.93 -10.25 -11.93
CA ARG A 204 -19.38 -11.56 -11.59
C ARG A 204 -18.07 -11.37 -10.83
N THR A 205 -18.10 -11.63 -9.52
CA THR A 205 -16.95 -11.50 -8.63
C THR A 205 -16.32 -12.84 -8.36
N GLU A 206 -14.98 -12.80 -8.26
CA GLU A 206 -14.14 -13.93 -7.85
C GLU A 206 -13.40 -13.55 -6.55
N GLY A 207 -12.88 -14.54 -5.81
CA GLY A 207 -12.06 -14.29 -4.60
C GLY A 207 -12.86 -13.81 -3.38
N VAL A 208 -14.13 -14.18 -3.27
CA VAL A 208 -14.99 -13.83 -2.12
C VAL A 208 -14.60 -14.61 -0.86
N ASP A 209 -13.88 -15.73 -1.03
CA ASP A 209 -13.46 -16.55 0.09
C ASP A 209 -12.39 -15.84 0.93
N VAL A 210 -12.79 -15.38 2.11
CA VAL A 210 -11.94 -14.74 3.11
C VAL A 210 -11.87 -15.68 4.31
N GLY A 211 -11.24 -16.83 4.10
CA GLY A 211 -11.19 -17.86 5.15
C GLY A 211 -10.29 -17.48 6.33
N PHE A 212 -10.74 -17.81 7.54
CA PHE A 212 -9.90 -17.78 8.75
C PHE A 212 -8.79 -18.84 8.72
N ASP A 213 -8.81 -19.73 7.74
CA ASP A 213 -7.77 -20.72 7.43
C ASP A 213 -6.42 -20.08 7.03
N ARG A 214 -6.41 -18.77 6.77
CA ARG A 214 -5.21 -17.98 6.45
C ARG A 214 -4.42 -17.52 7.67
N LEU A 215 -4.93 -17.73 8.88
CA LEU A 215 -4.16 -17.41 10.08
C LEU A 215 -3.12 -18.49 10.35
N VAL A 216 -1.92 -18.07 10.77
CA VAL A 216 -0.85 -19.01 11.17
C VAL A 216 -1.35 -19.89 12.31
N PRO A 217 -1.35 -21.21 12.16
CA PRO A 217 -1.91 -22.11 13.16
C PRO A 217 -1.06 -22.13 14.43
N TRP A 218 -1.76 -22.21 15.57
CA TRP A 218 -1.13 -22.29 16.89
C TRP A 218 -0.80 -23.75 17.28
N ILE A 219 -1.55 -24.70 16.73
CA ILE A 219 -1.40 -26.14 16.99
C ILE A 219 -1.46 -26.94 15.69
N SER A 220 -0.74 -28.07 15.67
CA SER A 220 -0.55 -28.91 14.48
C SER A 220 -1.82 -29.49 13.86
N LEU A 221 -2.92 -29.61 14.64
CA LEU A 221 -4.18 -30.16 14.15
C LEU A 221 -4.83 -29.36 13.01
N TRP A 222 -4.49 -28.07 12.89
CA TRP A 222 -5.04 -27.16 11.87
C TRP A 222 -4.07 -26.94 10.71
N ALA A 223 -2.91 -27.56 10.76
CA ALA A 223 -1.80 -27.31 9.84
C ALA A 223 -1.89 -28.06 8.51
N LYS A 224 -3.04 -28.59 8.10
CA LYS A 224 -3.15 -29.42 6.87
C LYS A 224 -2.60 -28.74 5.60
N ASN A 225 -2.64 -27.42 5.55
CA ASN A 225 -2.18 -26.62 4.41
C ASN A 225 -1.14 -25.55 4.79
N HIS A 226 -0.56 -25.62 6.00
CA HIS A 226 0.38 -24.63 6.49
C HIS A 226 1.79 -25.22 6.61
N TYR A 227 2.79 -24.44 6.20
CA TYR A 227 4.19 -24.87 6.23
C TYR A 227 4.83 -24.78 7.62
N PHE A 228 4.21 -24.07 8.57
CA PHE A 228 4.77 -23.83 9.90
C PHE A 228 3.70 -23.47 10.94
N LEU A 229 4.06 -23.63 12.20
CA LEU A 229 3.28 -23.16 13.34
C LEU A 229 3.75 -21.77 13.77
N ILE A 230 2.89 -21.02 14.43
CA ILE A 230 3.23 -19.71 14.99
C ILE A 230 4.46 -19.82 15.92
N PHE A 231 5.39 -18.89 15.77
CA PHE A 231 6.68 -18.84 16.49
C PHE A 231 7.58 -20.08 16.35
N SER A 232 7.27 -21.00 15.44
CA SER A 232 8.24 -22.02 15.06
C SER A 232 9.48 -21.44 14.41
N VAL A 233 10.57 -22.19 14.33
CA VAL A 233 11.82 -21.74 13.69
C VAL A 233 11.58 -21.32 12.24
N ASP A 234 10.75 -22.06 11.50
CA ASP A 234 10.43 -21.76 10.11
C ASP A 234 9.58 -20.50 9.99
N HIS A 235 8.63 -20.27 10.90
CA HIS A 235 7.88 -19.03 10.98
C HIS A 235 8.81 -17.84 11.26
N LEU A 236 9.70 -17.94 12.23
CA LEU A 236 10.66 -16.89 12.56
C LEU A 236 11.64 -16.60 11.39
N ARG A 237 12.07 -17.63 10.67
CA ARG A 237 12.87 -17.48 9.44
C ARG A 237 12.10 -16.73 8.37
N MET A 238 10.83 -17.08 8.16
CA MET A 238 9.97 -16.40 7.18
C MET A 238 9.73 -14.93 7.58
N LEU A 239 9.43 -14.65 8.84
CA LEU A 239 9.30 -13.27 9.34
C LEU A 239 10.59 -12.49 9.13
N SER A 240 11.75 -13.09 9.44
CA SER A 240 13.05 -12.44 9.22
C SER A 240 13.30 -12.15 7.74
N PHE A 241 12.90 -13.03 6.85
CA PHE A 241 13.01 -12.83 5.41
C PHE A 241 12.12 -11.67 4.94
N PHE A 242 10.84 -11.64 5.33
CA PHE A 242 9.93 -10.55 4.96
C PHE A 242 10.38 -9.20 5.53
N HIS A 243 10.84 -9.18 6.78
CA HIS A 243 11.41 -7.97 7.37
C HIS A 243 12.67 -7.51 6.62
N GLY A 244 13.52 -8.44 6.20
CA GLY A 244 14.74 -8.13 5.42
C GLY A 244 14.43 -7.53 4.05
N ILE A 245 13.37 -8.01 3.37
CA ILE A 245 12.93 -7.45 2.09
C ILE A 245 12.19 -6.13 2.30
N ALA A 246 11.20 -6.12 3.19
CA ALA A 246 10.35 -4.95 3.38
C ALA A 246 11.12 -3.74 3.88
N ALA A 247 12.13 -3.98 4.74
CA ALA A 247 12.92 -2.92 5.32
C ALA A 247 14.34 -3.39 5.63
N PRO A 248 15.24 -3.34 4.63
CA PRO A 248 16.60 -3.88 4.71
C PRO A 248 17.45 -3.23 5.82
N PHE A 249 17.04 -2.07 6.32
CA PHE A 249 17.73 -1.38 7.42
C PHE A 249 17.24 -1.79 8.82
N GLY A 250 16.58 -2.94 8.92
CA GLY A 250 16.21 -3.50 10.21
C GLY A 250 15.05 -2.79 10.88
N VAL A 251 13.92 -2.71 10.19
CA VAL A 251 12.68 -2.10 10.71
C VAL A 251 12.24 -2.66 12.06
N PRO A 252 12.36 -3.94 12.38
CA PRO A 252 12.07 -4.40 13.73
C PRO A 252 12.94 -3.70 14.77
N PHE A 253 14.23 -3.53 14.43
CA PHE A 253 15.18 -2.85 15.28
C PHE A 253 14.91 -1.34 15.34
N LEU A 254 14.63 -0.72 14.21
CA LEU A 254 14.25 0.70 14.13
C LEU A 254 12.92 0.96 14.82
N SER A 255 11.92 0.10 14.65
CA SER A 255 10.63 0.21 15.32
C SER A 255 10.78 0.07 16.84
N LEU A 256 11.57 -0.89 17.30
CA LEU A 256 11.87 -1.06 18.72
C LEU A 256 12.68 0.12 19.26
N LEU A 257 13.69 0.56 18.55
CA LEU A 257 14.49 1.74 18.88
C LEU A 257 13.63 3.00 18.89
N LEU A 258 12.74 3.14 17.97
CA LEU A 258 11.76 4.23 17.89
C LEU A 258 10.79 4.19 19.06
N ILE A 259 10.28 3.04 19.43
CA ILE A 259 9.42 2.86 20.60
C ILE A 259 10.21 3.21 21.88
N LEU A 260 11.44 2.76 22.01
CA LEU A 260 12.29 2.98 23.20
C LEU A 260 12.81 4.41 23.31
N LEU A 261 13.22 5.01 22.21
CA LEU A 261 13.67 6.41 22.18
C LEU A 261 12.51 7.42 22.25
N TYR A 262 11.29 6.96 22.14
CA TYR A 262 10.23 7.77 21.60
C TYR A 262 8.93 7.88 22.35
N SER A 263 8.92 7.71 23.63
CA SER A 263 7.93 8.37 24.49
C SER A 263 7.78 9.89 24.18
N TRP A 264 8.74 10.48 23.49
CA TRP A 264 8.76 11.91 23.21
C TRP A 264 8.06 12.32 21.91
N HIS A 265 8.26 11.62 20.78
CA HIS A 265 7.61 11.96 19.49
C HIS A 265 6.20 11.37 19.31
N LEU A 266 5.79 10.43 20.15
CA LEU A 266 4.38 9.99 20.25
C LEU A 266 3.43 11.13 20.70
N ARG A 267 3.97 12.28 21.11
CA ARG A 267 3.20 13.51 21.30
C ARG A 267 2.71 14.09 19.98
N ASP A 268 3.44 13.89 18.87
CA ASP A 268 2.94 14.20 17.55
C ASP A 268 1.90 13.15 17.13
N ARG A 269 0.67 13.60 17.02
CA ARG A 269 -0.49 12.74 16.73
C ARG A 269 -0.39 12.08 15.35
N TYR A 270 0.24 12.73 14.37
CA TYR A 270 0.44 12.19 13.04
C TYR A 270 1.48 11.05 13.05
N LEU A 271 2.62 11.25 13.70
CA LEU A 271 3.63 10.20 13.86
C LEU A 271 3.10 9.06 14.73
N GLY A 272 2.32 9.36 15.77
CA GLY A 272 1.63 8.35 16.57
C GLY A 272 0.67 7.49 15.75
N ALA A 273 -0.12 8.09 14.86
CA ALA A 273 -1.00 7.36 13.95
C ALA A 273 -0.22 6.44 13.01
N LEU A 274 0.87 6.93 12.42
CA LEU A 274 1.75 6.15 11.57
C LEU A 274 2.41 4.99 12.33
N ALA A 275 2.83 5.22 13.57
CA ALA A 275 3.37 4.16 14.44
C ALA A 275 2.32 3.07 14.75
N VAL A 276 1.05 3.45 14.99
CA VAL A 276 -0.06 2.50 15.15
C VAL A 276 -0.26 1.70 13.86
N MET A 277 -0.23 2.33 12.69
CA MET A 277 -0.33 1.61 11.41
C MET A 277 0.82 0.62 11.22
N VAL A 278 2.05 1.00 11.52
CA VAL A 278 3.21 0.10 11.50
C VAL A 278 2.99 -1.09 12.46
N GLY A 279 2.51 -0.84 13.68
CA GLY A 279 2.16 -1.90 14.63
C GLY A 279 1.11 -2.86 14.08
N CYS A 280 0.07 -2.35 13.43
CA CYS A 280 -0.94 -3.18 12.75
C CYS A 280 -0.31 -4.03 11.63
N GLY A 281 0.62 -3.46 10.86
CA GLY A 281 1.36 -4.19 9.83
C GLY A 281 2.23 -5.31 10.39
N VAL A 282 2.91 -5.08 11.53
CA VAL A 282 3.66 -6.14 12.25
C VAL A 282 2.74 -7.26 12.68
N LEU A 283 1.58 -6.93 13.29
CA LEU A 283 0.61 -7.94 13.70
C LEU A 283 0.08 -8.72 12.50
N TRP A 284 -0.28 -8.01 11.43
CA TRP A 284 -0.71 -8.64 10.19
C TRP A 284 0.33 -9.64 9.67
N MET A 285 1.58 -9.22 9.50
CA MET A 285 2.66 -10.07 8.99
C MET A 285 2.95 -11.26 9.92
N THR A 286 2.79 -11.08 11.24
CA THR A 286 3.04 -12.14 12.22
C THR A 286 1.94 -13.20 12.21
N PHE A 287 0.68 -12.81 12.06
CA PHE A 287 -0.45 -13.74 12.23
C PHE A 287 -1.04 -14.25 10.92
N TRP A 288 -0.67 -13.67 9.79
CA TRP A 288 -1.18 -14.11 8.50
C TRP A 288 -0.25 -15.12 7.82
N HIS A 289 -0.83 -16.20 7.31
CA HIS A 289 -0.10 -17.21 6.56
C HIS A 289 -0.15 -16.89 5.06
N PRO A 290 0.98 -16.62 4.41
CA PRO A 290 1.03 -16.41 2.97
C PRO A 290 0.83 -17.75 2.22
N ASP A 291 0.08 -17.72 1.11
CA ASP A 291 -0.25 -18.91 0.33
C ASP A 291 0.96 -19.59 -0.29
N TRP A 292 1.91 -18.77 -0.73
CA TRP A 292 3.08 -19.18 -1.48
C TRP A 292 4.38 -19.06 -0.67
N GLY A 293 4.26 -18.93 0.66
CA GLY A 293 5.40 -18.81 1.56
C GLY A 293 6.24 -17.58 1.22
N TYR A 294 7.54 -17.76 0.99
CA TYR A 294 8.49 -16.66 0.70
C TYR A 294 8.19 -15.88 -0.59
N ARG A 295 7.38 -16.45 -1.51
CA ARG A 295 7.03 -15.78 -2.77
C ARG A 295 5.97 -14.70 -2.62
N ASP A 296 5.21 -14.73 -1.53
CA ASP A 296 4.16 -13.73 -1.22
C ASP A 296 4.72 -12.51 -0.46
N TRP A 297 5.95 -12.12 -0.73
CA TRP A 297 6.59 -10.97 -0.08
C TRP A 297 5.86 -9.66 -0.34
N ASP A 298 5.23 -9.53 -1.49
CA ASP A 298 4.48 -8.38 -1.95
C ASP A 298 3.19 -8.14 -1.16
N LEU A 299 2.60 -9.21 -0.59
CA LEU A 299 1.48 -9.16 0.36
C LEU A 299 1.79 -8.26 1.57
N PHE A 300 3.06 -8.16 1.97
CA PHE A 300 3.52 -7.35 3.12
C PHE A 300 4.18 -6.03 2.71
N SER A 301 4.09 -5.67 1.44
CA SER A 301 4.71 -4.44 0.91
C SER A 301 4.19 -3.18 1.60
N GLN A 302 2.90 -3.11 1.97
CA GLN A 302 2.30 -1.98 2.69
C GLN A 302 3.02 -1.73 4.01
N PHE A 303 3.25 -2.78 4.79
CA PHE A 303 3.98 -2.69 6.05
C PHE A 303 5.37 -2.08 5.83
N GLY A 304 6.12 -2.59 4.85
CA GLY A 304 7.46 -2.11 4.55
C GLY A 304 7.48 -0.63 4.20
N LEU A 305 6.54 -0.17 3.35
CA LEU A 305 6.43 1.24 2.98
C LEU A 305 6.11 2.14 4.16
N LEU A 306 5.17 1.73 5.02
CA LEU A 306 4.79 2.49 6.22
C LEU A 306 5.93 2.60 7.22
N ALA A 307 6.65 1.51 7.43
CA ALA A 307 7.76 1.44 8.35
C ALA A 307 8.95 2.29 7.89
N ASN A 308 9.27 2.25 6.58
CA ASN A 308 10.32 3.08 6.01
C ASN A 308 9.93 4.57 5.99
N LEU A 309 8.67 4.87 5.75
CA LEU A 309 8.15 6.24 5.83
C LEU A 309 8.31 6.79 7.26
N LEU A 310 7.87 6.03 8.28
CA LEU A 310 8.01 6.41 9.67
C LEU A 310 9.50 6.65 10.03
N ALA A 311 10.36 5.70 9.70
CA ALA A 311 11.80 5.80 9.95
C ALA A 311 12.39 7.04 9.25
N GLY A 312 12.04 7.27 7.99
CA GLY A 312 12.49 8.43 7.23
C GLY A 312 12.08 9.75 7.87
N LEU A 313 10.81 9.90 8.25
CA LEU A 313 10.29 11.12 8.86
C LEU A 313 10.94 11.42 10.21
N VAL A 314 11.14 10.39 11.03
CA VAL A 314 11.75 10.54 12.36
C VAL A 314 13.23 10.87 12.24
N LEU A 315 14.00 10.13 11.43
CA LEU A 315 15.45 10.33 11.32
C LEU A 315 15.83 11.64 10.63
N THR A 316 14.96 12.18 9.80
CA THR A 316 15.20 13.47 9.14
C THR A 316 14.56 14.66 9.86
N ARG A 317 13.90 14.41 11.00
CA ARG A 317 13.15 15.42 11.78
C ARG A 317 12.11 16.20 10.98
N GLU A 318 11.68 15.66 9.86
CA GLU A 318 10.65 16.27 9.00
C GLU A 318 9.25 16.29 9.65
N GLY A 319 9.10 15.66 10.81
CA GLY A 319 7.91 15.76 11.66
C GLY A 319 7.90 16.99 12.58
N GLU A 320 9.05 17.63 12.82
CA GLU A 320 9.22 18.72 13.80
C GLU A 320 8.98 20.14 13.22
N GLU A 321 8.74 20.28 11.93
CA GLU A 321 8.37 21.57 11.37
C GLU A 321 6.96 21.98 11.82
N ASN A 322 6.94 22.92 12.77
CA ASN A 322 5.77 23.62 13.31
C ASN A 322 4.85 24.24 12.24
#